data_ea173a7228019487f03fe8c42ff31cc8
#
_entry.id   ea173a7228019487f03fe8c42ff31cc8
#
_cell.length_a   1.000
_cell.length_b   1.000
_cell.length_c   1.000
_cell.angle_alpha   90.00
_cell.angle_beta   90.00
_cell.angle_gamma   90.00
#
_symmetry.space_group_name_H-M   'P 1'
#
loop_
_entity.id
_entity.type
_entity.pdbx_description
1 polymer ?
#
loop_
_entity_poly.entity_id
_entity_poly.type
_entity_poly.pdbx_seq_one_letter_code
_entity_poly.pdbx_strand_id
1 'polypeptide(L)' 'MTAFEVHLIDKYTGAVERSLPVDTWLEAQLIARRADHDKYTTRITEQETK' A
#
# COMPACT_ATOMS: atom_id res chain seq x y z
N MET A 1 5.79 16.77 7.35
CA MET A 1 4.62 15.88 7.43
C MET A 1 4.98 14.51 6.88
N THR A 2 4.45 13.49 7.51
CA THR A 2 4.69 12.11 7.09
C THR A 2 3.49 11.61 6.30
N ALA A 3 3.73 11.01 5.16
CA ALA A 3 2.70 10.37 4.36
C ALA A 3 3.06 8.90 4.18
N PHE A 4 2.08 8.11 3.85
CA PHE A 4 2.27 6.68 3.61
C PHE A 4 1.81 6.31 2.21
N GLU A 5 2.33 5.22 1.69
CA GLU A 5 1.92 4.72 0.39
C GLU A 5 1.66 3.23 0.50
N VAL A 6 0.51 2.81 0.01
CA VAL A 6 0.14 1.40 0.00
C VAL A 6 0.39 0.85 -1.39
N HIS A 7 1.21 -0.18 -1.47
CA HIS A 7 1.55 -0.83 -2.73
C HIS A 7 0.82 -2.15 -2.86
N LEU A 8 0.14 -2.35 -3.97
CA LEU A 8 -0.49 -3.61 -4.30
C LEU A 8 0.45 -4.37 -5.25
N ILE A 9 0.98 -5.47 -4.76
CA ILE A 9 1.99 -6.25 -5.47
C ILE A 9 1.36 -7.56 -5.93
N ASP A 10 1.49 -7.84 -7.23
CA ASP A 10 0.99 -9.09 -7.79
C ASP A 10 1.75 -10.27 -7.16
N LYS A 11 1.02 -11.21 -6.58
CA LYS A 11 1.62 -12.39 -5.95
C LYS A 11 2.37 -13.29 -6.91
N TYR A 12 1.96 -13.31 -8.16
CA TYR A 12 2.51 -14.24 -9.14
C TYR A 12 3.73 -13.67 -9.85
N THR A 13 3.71 -12.38 -10.14
CA THR A 13 4.80 -11.73 -10.88
C THR A 13 5.75 -10.94 -9.99
N GLY A 14 5.29 -10.54 -8.81
CA GLY A 14 6.06 -9.66 -7.92
C GLY A 14 6.07 -8.20 -8.36
N ALA A 15 5.29 -7.85 -9.37
CA ALA A 15 5.25 -6.48 -9.88
C ALA A 15 4.28 -5.63 -9.07
N VAL A 16 4.65 -4.37 -8.84
CA VAL A 16 3.77 -3.40 -8.20
C VAL A 16 2.76 -2.94 -9.24
N GLU A 17 1.49 -3.29 -9.07
CA GLU A 17 0.45 -2.92 -10.02
C GLU A 17 -0.16 -1.57 -9.69
N ARG A 18 -0.22 -1.21 -8.40
CA ARG A 18 -0.84 0.04 -7.98
C ARG A 18 -0.19 0.55 -6.72
N SER A 19 -0.06 1.86 -6.64
CA SER A 19 0.41 2.54 -5.43
C SER A 19 -0.60 3.62 -5.07
N LEU A 20 -1.06 3.62 -3.83
CA LEU A 20 -2.09 4.53 -3.35
C LEU A 20 -1.54 5.39 -2.22
N PRO A 21 -1.44 6.71 -2.43
CA PRO A 21 -0.96 7.59 -1.37
C PRO A 21 -2.05 7.81 -0.33
N VAL A 22 -1.67 7.80 0.94
CA VAL A 22 -2.56 8.06 2.05
C VAL A 22 -1.88 8.96 3.08
N ASP A 23 -2.67 9.66 3.86
CA ASP A 23 -2.14 10.63 4.81
C ASP A 23 -1.83 10.03 6.18
N THR A 24 -2.47 8.92 6.54
CA THR A 24 -2.33 8.34 7.87
C THR A 24 -2.05 6.84 7.79
N TRP A 25 -1.39 6.34 8.82
CA TRP A 25 -1.14 4.91 8.96
C TRP A 25 -2.45 4.10 9.01
N LEU A 26 -3.46 4.65 9.69
CA LEU A 26 -4.74 3.98 9.79
C LEU A 26 -5.40 3.80 8.43
N GLU A 27 -5.36 4.82 7.59
CA GLU A 27 -5.88 4.70 6.23
C GLU A 27 -5.11 3.65 5.43
N ALA A 28 -3.80 3.62 5.57
CA ALA A 28 -2.98 2.62 4.90
C ALA A 28 -3.39 1.20 5.30
N GLN A 29 -3.60 0.98 6.60
CA GLN A 29 -4.04 -0.32 7.09
C GLN A 29 -5.43 -0.69 6.57
N LEU A 30 -6.35 0.26 6.50
CA LEU A 30 -7.69 -0.01 5.98
C LEU A 30 -7.66 -0.44 4.51
N ILE A 31 -6.85 0.22 3.71
CA ILE A 31 -6.69 -0.15 2.31
C ILE A 31 -6.08 -1.54 2.18
N ALA A 32 -5.03 -1.80 2.97
CA ALA A 32 -4.38 -3.10 2.96
C ALA A 32 -5.34 -4.23 3.34
N ARG A 33 -6.23 -3.99 4.31
CA ARG A 33 -7.20 -4.98 4.75
C ARG A 33 -8.29 -5.24 3.71
N ARG A 34 -8.62 -4.23 2.91
CA ARG A 34 -9.65 -4.33 1.87
C ARG A 34 -9.12 -4.89 0.55
N ALA A 35 -7.81 -4.95 0.39
CA ALA A 35 -7.21 -5.47 -0.82
C ALA A 35 -7.51 -6.95 -1.00
N ASP A 36 -7.50 -7.40 -2.24
CA ASP A 36 -7.71 -8.81 -2.55
C ASP A 36 -6.43 -9.58 -2.27
N HIS A 37 -6.39 -10.23 -1.10
CA HIS A 37 -5.20 -10.96 -0.66
C HIS A 37 -4.95 -12.25 -1.44
N ASP A 38 -5.91 -12.68 -2.24
CA ASP A 38 -5.70 -13.83 -3.12
C ASP A 38 -4.89 -13.46 -4.36
N LYS A 39 -4.97 -12.21 -4.79
CA LYS A 39 -4.27 -11.71 -5.97
C LYS A 39 -3.06 -10.86 -5.64
N TYR A 40 -3.11 -10.14 -4.53
CA TYR A 40 -2.09 -9.13 -4.21
C TYR A 40 -1.50 -9.33 -2.82
N THR A 41 -0.24 -9.00 -2.73
CA THR A 41 0.42 -8.75 -1.45
C THR A 41 0.43 -7.24 -1.24
N THR A 42 0.15 -6.80 -0.04
CA THR A 42 0.16 -5.37 0.26
C THR A 42 1.43 -4.99 1.00
N ARG A 43 1.94 -3.80 0.70
CA ARG A 43 3.10 -3.25 1.39
C ARG A 43 2.84 -1.78 1.67
N ILE A 44 3.18 -1.35 2.88
CA ILE A 44 3.03 0.04 3.28
C ILE A 44 4.42 0.62 3.47
N THR A 45 4.70 1.71 2.79
CA THR A 45 5.96 2.43 2.95
C THR A 45 5.66 3.82 3.52
N GLU A 46 6.55 4.27 4.37
CA GLU A 46 6.47 5.61 4.94
C GLU A 46 7.26 6.56 4.04
N GLN A 47 6.63 7.65 3.65
CA GLN A 47 7.29 8.68 2.87
C GLN A 47 7.33 9.97 3.67
N GLU A 48 8.51 10.50 3.84
CA GLU A 48 8.70 11.74 4.54
C GLU A 48 8.74 12.87 3.53
N THR A 49 7.76 13.78 3.64
CA THR A 49 7.73 14.97 2.79
C THR A 49 8.13 16.19 3.61
N LYS A 50 9.01 16.97 3.07
CA LYS A 50 9.41 18.21 3.72
C LYS A 50 8.60 19.38 3.22
#